data_3fff585ddecc1e94f9bb0834c5c4e39e
#
_entry.id   3fff585ddecc1e94f9bb0834c5c4e39e
#
_cell.length_a   1.000
_cell.length_b   1.000
_cell.length_c   1.000
_cell.angle_alpha   90.00
_cell.angle_beta   90.00
_cell.angle_gamma   90.00
#
_symmetry.space_group_name_H-M   'P 1'
#
loop_
_entity.id
_entity.type
_entity.pdbx_description
1 polymer ?
#
loop_
_entity_poly.entity_id
_entity_poly.type
_entity_poly.pdbx_seq_one_letter_code
_entity_poly.pdbx_strand_id
1 'polypeptide(L)'
;VIQSVYSEVDCSDTLDEVREGCFVKVTAVVKKEERARNGIELTLKSIKIMSKPTEDYPLHVSKRKLGCSLDVNLDNRSVALRNPFERATFKFQEGVAEAFRKFMLDNKFTEIHTPKIVAQGAEGGANIFHLDYFQKNAFLNQSPQFYKQTAVAFFDRVFEIAPVYRAERHATSRHLNEYIGLDFEMGYINDMYDVMNMETAMLRYMM
;
A
#
# COMPACT_ATOMS: atom_id res chain seq x y z
N VAL A 1 -14.75 -3.15 -12.41
CA VAL A 1 -15.16 -2.41 -13.63
C VAL A 1 -16.16 -3.29 -14.35
N ILE A 2 -17.31 -2.74 -14.72
CA ILE A 2 -18.33 -3.40 -15.50
C ILE A 2 -18.54 -2.62 -16.81
N GLN A 3 -18.64 -3.35 -17.93
CA GLN A 3 -18.93 -2.75 -19.22
C GLN A 3 -20.42 -2.42 -19.28
N SER A 4 -20.74 -1.20 -19.77
CA SER A 4 -22.11 -0.77 -19.97
C SER A 4 -22.28 -0.26 -21.40
N VAL A 5 -23.32 -0.67 -22.06
CA VAL A 5 -23.67 -0.25 -23.42
C VAL A 5 -24.81 0.73 -23.35
N TYR A 6 -24.63 1.85 -24.02
CA TYR A 6 -25.63 2.88 -24.22
C TYR A 6 -26.20 2.80 -25.64
N SER A 7 -27.50 2.97 -25.75
CA SER A 7 -28.22 3.12 -27.01
C SER A 7 -29.34 4.12 -26.79
N GLU A 8 -29.48 5.08 -27.69
CA GLU A 8 -30.58 6.08 -27.67
C GLU A 8 -31.99 5.44 -27.74
N VAL A 9 -32.07 4.25 -28.29
CA VAL A 9 -33.34 3.49 -28.37
C VAL A 9 -33.71 2.85 -27.03
N ASP A 10 -32.68 2.46 -26.26
CA ASP A 10 -32.86 1.68 -25.01
C ASP A 10 -32.83 2.55 -23.75
N CYS A 11 -32.15 3.69 -23.79
CA CYS A 11 -31.94 4.59 -22.66
C CYS A 11 -32.79 5.85 -22.81
N SER A 12 -33.49 6.21 -21.73
CA SER A 12 -34.34 7.42 -21.72
C SER A 12 -33.57 8.73 -21.58
N ASP A 13 -32.30 8.65 -21.17
CA ASP A 13 -31.47 9.80 -20.84
C ASP A 13 -30.31 9.93 -21.83
N THR A 14 -29.80 11.16 -22.02
CA THR A 14 -28.62 11.43 -22.86
C THR A 14 -27.31 11.33 -22.08
N LEU A 15 -26.19 11.12 -22.79
CA LEU A 15 -24.85 11.09 -22.20
C LEU A 15 -24.10 12.44 -22.30
N ASP A 16 -24.73 13.50 -22.80
CA ASP A 16 -24.09 14.76 -23.15
C ASP A 16 -23.28 15.39 -21.98
N GLU A 17 -23.76 15.25 -20.77
CA GLU A 17 -23.10 15.76 -19.56
C GLU A 17 -22.26 14.71 -18.82
N VAL A 18 -22.27 13.46 -19.29
CA VAL A 18 -21.52 12.38 -18.64
C VAL A 18 -20.08 12.38 -19.09
N ARG A 19 -19.17 12.58 -18.13
CA ARG A 19 -17.73 12.57 -18.40
C ARG A 19 -16.98 11.76 -17.38
N GLU A 20 -15.70 11.50 -17.63
CA GLU A 20 -14.84 10.78 -16.70
C GLU A 20 -14.83 11.48 -15.32
N GLY A 21 -15.03 10.69 -14.26
CA GLY A 21 -15.14 11.21 -12.91
C GLY A 21 -16.54 11.50 -12.42
N CYS A 22 -17.58 11.45 -13.27
CA CYS A 22 -18.95 11.54 -12.81
C CYS A 22 -19.32 10.37 -11.90
N PHE A 23 -20.01 10.67 -10.82
CA PHE A 23 -20.71 9.66 -10.02
C PHE A 23 -22.15 9.56 -10.52
N VAL A 24 -22.50 8.39 -11.01
CA VAL A 24 -23.79 8.17 -11.68
C VAL A 24 -24.57 7.05 -11.02
N LYS A 25 -25.89 7.18 -11.00
CA LYS A 25 -26.84 6.10 -10.72
C LYS A 25 -27.38 5.59 -12.03
N VAL A 26 -27.25 4.30 -12.30
CA VAL A 26 -27.75 3.67 -13.52
C VAL A 26 -28.81 2.64 -13.22
N THR A 27 -29.81 2.54 -14.10
CA THR A 27 -30.70 1.40 -14.21
C THR A 27 -30.36 0.69 -15.50
N ALA A 28 -30.16 -0.63 -15.44
CA ALA A 28 -29.70 -1.39 -16.59
C ALA A 28 -30.22 -2.83 -16.56
N VAL A 29 -30.25 -3.45 -17.74
CA VAL A 29 -30.50 -4.88 -17.89
C VAL A 29 -29.14 -5.60 -17.96
N VAL A 30 -28.96 -6.62 -17.13
CA VAL A 30 -27.77 -7.47 -17.14
C VAL A 30 -27.89 -8.49 -18.28
N LYS A 31 -26.90 -8.55 -19.15
CA LYS A 31 -26.76 -9.55 -20.21
C LYS A 31 -25.52 -10.39 -20.02
N LYS A 32 -25.59 -11.67 -20.37
CA LYS A 32 -24.41 -12.52 -20.50
C LYS A 32 -23.68 -12.10 -21.78
N GLU A 33 -22.39 -11.75 -21.65
CA GLU A 33 -21.52 -11.39 -22.79
C GLU A 33 -20.12 -11.96 -22.53
N GLU A 34 -19.76 -12.99 -23.26
CA GLU A 34 -18.49 -13.73 -23.07
C GLU A 34 -17.24 -12.88 -23.35
N ARG A 35 -17.39 -11.83 -24.18
CA ARG A 35 -16.28 -10.90 -24.49
C ARG A 35 -16.10 -9.84 -23.40
N ALA A 36 -17.11 -9.64 -22.55
CA ALA A 36 -17.01 -8.70 -21.44
C ALA A 36 -16.09 -9.27 -20.33
N ARG A 37 -15.35 -8.40 -19.67
CA ARG A 37 -14.32 -8.77 -18.68
C ARG A 37 -14.79 -9.72 -17.58
N ASN A 38 -16.05 -9.63 -17.20
CA ASN A 38 -16.66 -10.47 -16.14
C ASN A 38 -17.72 -11.42 -16.69
N GLY A 39 -17.75 -11.66 -18.00
CA GLY A 39 -18.79 -12.47 -18.65
C GLY A 39 -20.18 -11.83 -18.69
N ILE A 40 -20.31 -10.59 -18.26
CA ILE A 40 -21.55 -9.82 -18.20
C ILE A 40 -21.37 -8.41 -18.74
N GLU A 41 -22.43 -7.89 -19.31
CA GLU A 41 -22.55 -6.53 -19.83
C GLU A 41 -23.87 -5.93 -19.34
N LEU A 42 -23.89 -4.61 -19.16
CA LEU A 42 -25.09 -3.86 -18.81
C LEU A 42 -25.63 -3.14 -20.04
N THR A 43 -26.93 -3.30 -20.35
CA THR A 43 -27.63 -2.43 -21.28
C THR A 43 -28.34 -1.33 -20.49
N LEU A 44 -27.91 -0.10 -20.66
CA LEU A 44 -28.46 1.05 -19.91
C LEU A 44 -29.90 1.33 -20.30
N LYS A 45 -30.74 1.58 -19.30
CA LYS A 45 -32.13 2.04 -19.43
C LYS A 45 -32.32 3.46 -18.94
N SER A 46 -31.59 3.86 -17.90
CA SER A 46 -31.53 5.23 -17.45
C SER A 46 -30.17 5.52 -16.78
N ILE A 47 -29.77 6.80 -16.83
CA ILE A 47 -28.55 7.27 -16.17
C ILE A 47 -28.81 8.63 -15.52
N LYS A 48 -28.55 8.72 -14.23
CA LYS A 48 -28.68 9.98 -13.49
C LYS A 48 -27.33 10.38 -12.90
N ILE A 49 -26.88 11.58 -13.23
CA ILE A 49 -25.67 12.16 -12.63
C ILE A 49 -26.02 12.55 -11.18
N MET A 50 -25.30 11.96 -10.23
CA MET A 50 -25.39 12.30 -8.81
C MET A 50 -24.38 13.35 -8.39
N SER A 51 -23.20 13.33 -9.03
CA SER A 51 -22.15 14.32 -8.86
C SER A 51 -21.28 14.33 -10.10
N LYS A 52 -20.83 15.51 -10.50
CA LYS A 52 -19.85 15.68 -11.59
C LYS A 52 -18.65 16.50 -11.11
N PRO A 53 -17.45 16.27 -11.64
CA PRO A 53 -16.30 17.10 -11.34
C PRO A 53 -16.53 18.52 -11.91
N THR A 54 -16.01 19.53 -11.23
CA THR A 54 -16.06 20.92 -11.68
C THR A 54 -15.20 21.14 -12.91
N GLU A 55 -14.07 20.44 -12.97
CA GLU A 55 -13.10 20.47 -14.06
C GLU A 55 -12.77 19.07 -14.54
N ASP A 56 -12.22 18.95 -15.74
CA ASP A 56 -11.75 17.67 -16.26
C ASP A 56 -10.55 17.18 -15.46
N TYR A 57 -10.45 15.87 -15.33
CA TYR A 57 -9.31 15.28 -14.63
C TYR A 57 -8.01 15.52 -15.42
N PRO A 58 -6.92 15.88 -14.74
CA PRO A 58 -5.61 16.02 -15.38
C PRO A 58 -5.03 14.68 -15.87
N LEU A 59 -5.64 13.56 -15.45
CA LEU A 59 -5.20 12.20 -15.75
C LEU A 59 -6.39 11.35 -16.22
N HIS A 60 -6.18 10.56 -17.27
CA HIS A 60 -7.16 9.56 -17.72
C HIS A 60 -7.05 8.28 -16.90
N VAL A 61 -7.82 8.18 -15.81
CA VAL A 61 -7.75 7.08 -14.83
C VAL A 61 -8.32 5.76 -15.34
N SER A 62 -9.09 5.77 -16.42
CA SER A 62 -9.66 4.57 -17.05
C SER A 62 -8.63 3.74 -17.85
N LYS A 63 -7.52 4.33 -18.25
CA LYS A 63 -6.45 3.63 -18.99
C LYS A 63 -5.73 2.63 -18.09
N ARG A 64 -5.24 1.54 -18.69
CA ARG A 64 -4.46 0.53 -17.95
C ARG A 64 -3.22 1.11 -17.27
N LYS A 65 -2.51 2.01 -17.95
CA LYS A 65 -1.41 2.82 -17.39
C LYS A 65 -1.78 4.29 -17.51
N LEU A 66 -1.49 5.08 -16.51
CA LEU A 66 -1.80 6.51 -16.52
C LEU A 66 -1.09 7.29 -17.65
N GLY A 67 0.08 6.82 -18.07
CA GLY A 67 0.85 7.42 -19.18
C GLY A 67 1.42 8.79 -18.84
N CYS A 68 1.60 9.11 -17.57
CA CYS A 68 2.21 10.33 -17.05
C CYS A 68 3.53 10.05 -16.34
N SER A 69 4.32 11.09 -16.07
CA SER A 69 5.53 10.99 -15.23
C SER A 69 5.17 10.69 -13.77
N LEU A 70 6.16 10.25 -12.99
CA LEU A 70 5.97 10.00 -11.55
C LEU A 70 5.55 11.28 -10.81
N ASP A 71 6.14 12.42 -11.13
CA ASP A 71 5.82 13.69 -10.49
C ASP A 71 4.35 14.07 -10.72
N VAL A 72 3.88 14.02 -11.96
CA VAL A 72 2.46 14.27 -12.27
C VAL A 72 1.52 13.30 -11.58
N ASN A 73 1.90 12.01 -11.45
CA ASN A 73 1.14 11.02 -10.71
C ASN A 73 1.05 11.38 -9.22
N LEU A 74 2.17 11.78 -8.61
CA LEU A 74 2.24 12.14 -7.19
C LEU A 74 1.50 13.44 -6.89
N ASP A 75 1.66 14.47 -7.72
CA ASP A 75 0.96 15.75 -7.56
C ASP A 75 -0.57 15.60 -7.67
N ASN A 76 -1.02 14.63 -8.47
CA ASN A 76 -2.45 14.33 -8.65
C ASN A 76 -2.86 13.01 -7.97
N ARG A 77 -2.25 12.66 -6.85
CA ARG A 77 -2.37 11.33 -6.22
C ARG A 77 -3.81 10.91 -5.92
N SER A 78 -4.66 11.83 -5.47
CA SER A 78 -6.07 11.57 -5.17
C SER A 78 -6.89 11.13 -6.40
N VAL A 79 -6.52 11.63 -7.58
CA VAL A 79 -7.11 11.22 -8.86
C VAL A 79 -6.42 9.97 -9.40
N ALA A 80 -5.09 9.92 -9.39
CA ALA A 80 -4.30 8.80 -9.88
C ALA A 80 -4.69 7.47 -9.20
N LEU A 81 -4.95 7.48 -7.90
CA LEU A 81 -5.38 6.30 -7.13
C LEU A 81 -6.80 5.79 -7.47
N ARG A 82 -7.56 6.49 -8.28
CA ARG A 82 -8.79 5.94 -8.87
C ARG A 82 -8.50 4.88 -9.94
N ASN A 83 -7.30 4.90 -10.51
CA ASN A 83 -6.84 3.86 -11.42
C ASN A 83 -6.65 2.53 -10.67
N PRO A 84 -7.20 1.41 -11.16
CA PRO A 84 -7.09 0.11 -10.49
C PRO A 84 -5.66 -0.40 -10.36
N PHE A 85 -4.76 -0.10 -11.30
CA PHE A 85 -3.36 -0.54 -11.25
C PHE A 85 -2.56 0.24 -10.21
N GLU A 86 -2.81 1.55 -10.09
CA GLU A 86 -2.20 2.36 -9.03
C GLU A 86 -2.64 1.88 -7.64
N ARG A 87 -3.91 1.55 -7.46
CA ARG A 87 -4.43 0.98 -6.21
C ARG A 87 -3.91 -0.42 -5.92
N ALA A 88 -3.60 -1.20 -6.94
CA ALA A 88 -3.12 -2.57 -6.77
C ALA A 88 -1.84 -2.64 -5.93
N THR A 89 -0.97 -1.61 -6.01
CA THR A 89 0.24 -1.52 -5.18
C THR A 89 -0.10 -1.53 -3.69
N PHE A 90 -1.12 -0.76 -3.27
CA PHE A 90 -1.55 -0.73 -1.86
C PHE A 90 -2.24 -2.01 -1.43
N LYS A 91 -3.00 -2.65 -2.34
CA LYS A 91 -3.61 -3.95 -2.06
C LYS A 91 -2.57 -5.07 -1.96
N PHE A 92 -1.50 -4.97 -2.73
CA PHE A 92 -0.37 -5.88 -2.60
C PHE A 92 0.36 -5.67 -1.26
N GLN A 93 0.62 -4.41 -0.88
CA GLN A 93 1.23 -4.07 0.41
C GLN A 93 0.38 -4.58 1.60
N GLU A 94 -0.95 -4.42 1.53
CA GLU A 94 -1.90 -4.96 2.51
C GLU A 94 -1.73 -6.48 2.67
N GLY A 95 -1.76 -7.22 1.54
CA GLY A 95 -1.60 -8.67 1.53
C GLY A 95 -0.24 -9.15 2.07
N VAL A 96 0.83 -8.43 1.72
CA VAL A 96 2.19 -8.72 2.24
C VAL A 96 2.23 -8.55 3.76
N ALA A 97 1.69 -7.45 4.29
CA ALA A 97 1.69 -7.20 5.74
C ALA A 97 0.81 -8.21 6.50
N GLU A 98 -0.35 -8.57 5.94
CA GLU A 98 -1.23 -9.60 6.50
C GLU A 98 -0.56 -10.96 6.53
N ALA A 99 0.04 -11.39 5.42
CA ALA A 99 0.73 -12.68 5.33
C ALA A 99 1.92 -12.75 6.30
N PHE A 100 2.73 -11.69 6.38
CA PHE A 100 3.82 -11.60 7.34
C PHE A 100 3.31 -11.76 8.78
N ARG A 101 2.32 -10.95 9.19
CA ARG A 101 1.76 -11.01 10.54
C ARG A 101 1.23 -12.40 10.86
N LYS A 102 0.47 -12.99 9.93
CA LYS A 102 -0.09 -14.33 10.12
C LYS A 102 1.01 -15.37 10.29
N PHE A 103 2.03 -15.36 9.43
CA PHE A 103 3.16 -16.28 9.52
C PHE A 103 3.87 -16.15 10.88
N MET A 104 4.14 -14.93 11.33
CA MET A 104 4.82 -14.69 12.60
C MET A 104 3.99 -15.20 13.80
N LEU A 105 2.70 -14.90 13.83
CA LEU A 105 1.81 -15.39 14.90
C LEU A 105 1.70 -16.93 14.93
N ASP A 106 1.58 -17.57 13.76
CA ASP A 106 1.54 -19.03 13.64
C ASP A 106 2.85 -19.68 14.13
N ASN A 107 3.99 -18.97 14.01
CA ASN A 107 5.31 -19.40 14.48
C ASN A 107 5.66 -18.91 15.90
N LYS A 108 4.65 -18.48 16.67
CA LYS A 108 4.76 -18.08 18.08
C LYS A 108 5.57 -16.82 18.34
N PHE A 109 5.63 -15.92 17.37
CA PHE A 109 6.17 -14.58 17.58
C PHE A 109 5.12 -13.68 18.23
N THR A 110 5.56 -12.80 19.12
CA THR A 110 4.74 -11.76 19.74
C THR A 110 4.89 -10.46 18.97
N GLU A 111 3.80 -9.83 18.57
CA GLU A 111 3.83 -8.49 17.95
C GLU A 111 4.13 -7.44 19.01
N ILE A 112 5.14 -6.61 18.76
CA ILE A 112 5.52 -5.49 19.63
C ILE A 112 5.41 -4.18 18.88
N HIS A 113 5.27 -3.08 19.62
CA HIS A 113 5.26 -1.72 19.07
C HIS A 113 6.28 -0.87 19.81
N THR A 114 7.26 -0.37 19.08
CA THR A 114 8.41 0.34 19.66
C THR A 114 8.37 1.84 19.31
N PRO A 115 8.98 2.70 20.15
CA PRO A 115 9.09 4.13 19.88
C PRO A 115 9.81 4.43 18.56
N LYS A 116 9.35 5.46 17.87
CA LYS A 116 9.94 5.93 16.61
C LYS A 116 10.73 7.25 16.77
N ILE A 117 10.53 7.93 17.88
CA ILE A 117 11.39 9.03 18.33
C ILE A 117 12.23 8.48 19.48
N VAL A 118 13.55 8.45 19.30
CA VAL A 118 14.49 7.80 20.20
C VAL A 118 15.62 8.73 20.61
N ALA A 119 16.24 8.45 21.74
CA ALA A 119 17.35 9.25 22.27
C ALA A 119 18.68 8.96 21.57
N GLN A 120 18.79 7.80 20.88
CA GLN A 120 20.01 7.36 20.22
C GLN A 120 19.66 6.50 18.98
N GLY A 121 20.47 6.59 17.92
CA GLY A 121 20.35 5.73 16.74
C GLY A 121 20.68 4.27 17.07
N ALA A 122 19.93 3.35 16.48
CA ALA A 122 20.11 1.91 16.67
C ALA A 122 21.26 1.32 15.86
N GLU A 123 21.58 1.93 14.73
CA GLU A 123 22.64 1.48 13.82
C GLU A 123 23.74 2.53 13.79
N GLY A 124 25.00 2.11 13.98
CA GLY A 124 26.17 2.97 13.97
C GLY A 124 26.50 3.46 12.56
N GLY A 125 25.77 4.42 12.07
CA GLY A 125 25.98 5.03 10.77
C GLY A 125 25.57 6.50 10.76
N ALA A 126 26.21 7.28 9.89
CA ALA A 126 26.06 8.73 9.83
C ALA A 126 24.69 9.22 9.31
N ASN A 127 23.78 8.34 8.88
CA ASN A 127 22.60 8.70 8.12
C ASN A 127 21.32 8.59 8.98
N ILE A 128 21.23 9.48 9.99
CA ILE A 128 20.10 9.53 10.93
C ILE A 128 19.42 10.89 10.86
N PHE A 129 18.10 10.91 10.93
CA PHE A 129 17.34 12.15 11.04
C PHE A 129 17.34 12.66 12.47
N HIS A 130 17.79 13.91 12.65
CA HIS A 130 17.81 14.63 13.91
C HIS A 130 16.51 15.42 14.10
N LEU A 131 16.03 15.47 15.33
CA LEU A 131 14.85 16.23 15.73
C LEU A 131 15.16 17.07 16.97
N ASP A 132 14.64 18.29 17.01
CA ASP A 132 14.55 19.07 18.25
C ASP A 132 13.35 18.59 19.07
N TYR A 133 13.64 18.02 20.23
CA TYR A 133 12.62 17.47 21.11
C TYR A 133 12.66 18.11 22.48
N PHE A 134 11.84 19.13 22.72
CA PHE A 134 11.75 19.86 24.00
C PHE A 134 13.13 20.23 24.58
N GLN A 135 13.96 20.92 23.79
CA GLN A 135 15.33 21.35 24.14
C GLN A 135 16.35 20.18 24.31
N LYS A 136 16.00 18.99 23.86
CA LYS A 136 16.90 17.83 23.81
C LYS A 136 17.02 17.35 22.34
N ASN A 137 18.12 16.69 22.05
CA ASN A 137 18.27 16.01 20.78
C ASN A 137 17.49 14.69 20.81
N ALA A 138 16.74 14.42 19.73
CA ALA A 138 16.15 13.13 19.48
C ALA A 138 16.39 12.72 18.02
N PHE A 139 16.07 11.50 17.70
CA PHE A 139 16.33 10.92 16.38
C PHE A 139 15.12 10.13 15.92
N LEU A 140 14.91 10.05 14.60
CA LEU A 140 13.99 9.08 14.04
C LEU A 140 14.63 7.69 14.02
N ASN A 141 13.88 6.69 14.43
CA ASN A 141 14.37 5.33 14.59
C ASN A 141 14.71 4.68 13.23
N GLN A 142 15.92 4.19 13.08
CA GLN A 142 16.39 3.48 11.88
C GLN A 142 15.96 2.00 11.87
N SER A 143 15.78 1.42 13.04
CA SER A 143 15.40 0.03 13.26
C SER A 143 14.96 -0.16 14.71
N PRO A 144 14.01 -1.04 15.02
CA PRO A 144 13.64 -1.36 16.41
C PRO A 144 14.66 -2.27 17.13
N GLN A 145 15.91 -2.33 16.67
CA GLN A 145 16.91 -3.32 17.07
C GLN A 145 17.08 -3.44 18.59
N PHE A 146 17.32 -2.33 19.31
CA PHE A 146 17.50 -2.37 20.77
C PHE A 146 16.27 -2.90 21.50
N TYR A 147 15.09 -2.53 21.03
CA TYR A 147 13.82 -2.98 21.63
C TYR A 147 13.55 -4.45 21.35
N LYS A 148 13.81 -4.92 20.12
CA LYS A 148 13.65 -6.32 19.74
C LYS A 148 14.58 -7.21 20.57
N GLN A 149 15.86 -6.86 20.67
CA GLN A 149 16.85 -7.59 21.50
C GLN A 149 16.46 -7.64 22.97
N THR A 150 15.96 -6.53 23.51
CA THR A 150 15.46 -6.51 24.89
C THR A 150 14.22 -7.41 25.04
N ALA A 151 13.29 -7.34 24.08
CA ALA A 151 12.03 -8.08 24.13
C ALA A 151 12.22 -9.60 24.00
N VAL A 152 13.21 -10.07 23.27
CA VAL A 152 13.54 -11.51 23.14
C VAL A 152 13.92 -12.13 24.50
N ALA A 153 14.45 -11.33 25.43
CA ALA A 153 14.79 -11.83 26.77
C ALA A 153 13.59 -12.34 27.58
N PHE A 154 12.35 -11.98 27.20
CA PHE A 154 11.14 -12.37 27.92
C PHE A 154 9.99 -12.87 27.03
N PHE A 155 10.05 -12.65 25.71
CA PHE A 155 9.07 -13.19 24.74
C PHE A 155 9.63 -14.28 23.84
N ASP A 156 10.94 -14.55 23.87
CA ASP A 156 11.67 -15.50 23.04
C ASP A 156 11.67 -15.13 21.54
N ARG A 157 10.54 -14.71 20.99
CA ARG A 157 10.33 -14.36 19.59
C ARG A 157 9.43 -13.16 19.48
N VAL A 158 9.88 -12.14 18.77
CA VAL A 158 9.11 -10.89 18.57
C VAL A 158 9.17 -10.42 17.13
N PHE A 159 8.16 -9.65 16.72
CA PHE A 159 8.13 -8.99 15.43
C PHE A 159 7.44 -7.62 15.51
N GLU A 160 7.73 -6.78 14.55
CA GLU A 160 7.11 -5.47 14.40
C GLU A 160 6.88 -5.17 12.92
N ILE A 161 5.72 -4.56 12.60
CA ILE A 161 5.43 -3.92 11.31
C ILE A 161 5.30 -2.43 11.60
N ALA A 162 6.30 -1.65 11.21
CA ALA A 162 6.32 -0.24 11.57
C ALA A 162 7.19 0.62 10.64
N PRO A 163 6.97 1.94 10.60
CA PRO A 163 7.84 2.84 9.85
C PRO A 163 9.25 2.87 10.45
N VAL A 164 10.24 2.92 9.58
CA VAL A 164 11.65 3.12 9.88
C VAL A 164 12.23 4.20 8.97
N TYR A 165 13.28 4.87 9.43
CA TYR A 165 13.78 6.09 8.83
C TYR A 165 15.29 6.01 8.61
N ARG A 166 15.72 6.26 7.38
CA ARG A 166 17.15 6.27 7.02
C ARG A 166 17.48 7.52 6.23
N ALA A 167 18.30 8.41 6.76
CA ALA A 167 18.68 9.67 6.12
C ALA A 167 19.72 9.48 5.00
N GLU A 168 19.54 8.46 4.17
CA GLU A 168 20.44 8.14 3.08
C GLU A 168 20.28 9.13 1.92
N ARG A 169 21.41 9.66 1.42
CA ARG A 169 21.45 10.67 0.34
C ARG A 169 21.44 10.03 -1.05
N HIS A 170 20.70 8.95 -1.23
CA HIS A 170 20.62 8.25 -2.51
C HIS A 170 19.25 8.46 -3.15
N ALA A 171 19.23 9.00 -4.37
CA ALA A 171 18.00 9.15 -5.17
C ALA A 171 17.88 8.00 -6.17
N THR A 172 17.62 6.80 -5.69
CA THR A 172 17.38 5.62 -6.55
C THR A 172 16.04 4.99 -6.26
N SER A 173 15.52 4.18 -7.16
CA SER A 173 14.25 3.46 -6.99
C SER A 173 14.26 2.42 -5.85
N ARG A 174 15.41 2.15 -5.24
CA ARG A 174 15.59 1.17 -4.16
C ARG A 174 15.88 1.80 -2.79
N HIS A 175 16.06 3.11 -2.72
CA HIS A 175 16.38 3.82 -1.48
C HIS A 175 15.21 4.74 -1.13
N LEU A 176 14.63 4.51 0.01
CA LEU A 176 13.59 5.33 0.61
C LEU A 176 14.06 5.81 1.97
N ASN A 177 13.82 7.07 2.28
CA ASN A 177 14.16 7.65 3.57
C ASN A 177 13.17 7.26 4.67
N GLU A 178 11.96 6.85 4.28
CA GLU A 178 10.93 6.29 5.15
C GLU A 178 10.27 5.11 4.46
N TYR A 179 10.15 3.98 5.14
CA TYR A 179 9.44 2.80 4.65
C TYR A 179 8.90 1.96 5.81
N ILE A 180 7.97 1.08 5.52
CA ILE A 180 7.45 0.12 6.50
C ILE A 180 8.38 -1.09 6.56
N GLY A 181 9.05 -1.28 7.68
CA GLY A 181 9.87 -2.45 7.97
C GLY A 181 9.00 -3.63 8.40
N LEU A 182 9.40 -4.81 7.97
CA LEU A 182 8.90 -6.09 8.45
C LEU A 182 10.05 -6.73 9.24
N ASP A 183 10.06 -6.47 10.54
CA ASP A 183 11.15 -6.82 11.43
C ASP A 183 10.78 -8.01 12.31
N PHE A 184 11.70 -8.95 12.51
CA PHE A 184 11.57 -9.98 13.54
C PHE A 184 12.89 -10.22 14.26
N GLU A 185 12.81 -10.78 15.46
CA GLU A 185 13.95 -11.18 16.27
C GLU A 185 13.60 -12.49 16.98
N MET A 186 14.55 -13.40 17.08
CA MET A 186 14.34 -14.70 17.76
C MET A 186 15.55 -15.13 18.57
N GLY A 187 15.28 -15.63 19.76
CA GLY A 187 16.24 -16.26 20.63
C GLY A 187 16.32 -17.77 20.42
N TYR A 188 17.16 -18.44 21.23
CA TYR A 188 17.38 -19.88 21.23
C TYR A 188 17.79 -20.43 19.87
N ILE A 189 18.66 -19.71 19.18
CA ILE A 189 19.26 -20.11 17.91
C ILE A 189 20.62 -20.78 18.14
N ASN A 190 20.99 -21.73 17.30
CA ASN A 190 22.32 -22.35 17.30
C ASN A 190 23.28 -21.56 16.44
N ASP A 191 22.80 -21.07 15.30
CA ASP A 191 23.61 -20.28 14.37
C ASP A 191 22.74 -19.40 13.47
N MET A 192 23.36 -18.69 12.53
CA MET A 192 22.66 -17.79 11.59
C MET A 192 21.69 -18.54 10.66
N TYR A 193 21.90 -19.83 10.42
CA TYR A 193 21.04 -20.61 9.52
C TYR A 193 19.63 -20.79 10.09
N ASP A 194 19.46 -20.78 11.41
CA ASP A 194 18.14 -20.80 12.04
C ASP A 194 17.31 -19.58 11.64
N VAL A 195 17.93 -18.40 11.61
CA VAL A 195 17.29 -17.14 11.17
C VAL A 195 17.03 -17.16 9.66
N MET A 196 18.01 -17.58 8.85
CA MET A 196 17.86 -17.67 7.39
C MET A 196 16.76 -18.66 6.99
N ASN A 197 16.63 -19.77 7.69
CA ASN A 197 15.57 -20.76 7.45
C ASN A 197 14.20 -20.18 7.79
N MET A 198 14.09 -19.44 8.90
CA MET A 198 12.85 -18.75 9.28
C MET A 198 12.46 -17.70 8.22
N GLU A 199 13.41 -16.87 7.79
CA GLU A 199 13.19 -15.88 6.72
C GLU A 199 12.77 -16.55 5.41
N THR A 200 13.45 -17.63 5.01
CA THR A 200 13.11 -18.38 3.80
C THR A 200 11.70 -18.96 3.86
N ALA A 201 11.31 -19.52 5.00
CA ALA A 201 9.97 -20.07 5.20
C ALA A 201 8.91 -18.96 5.15
N MET A 202 9.19 -17.82 5.78
CA MET A 202 8.35 -16.63 5.74
C MET A 202 8.14 -16.13 4.30
N LEU A 203 9.23 -15.92 3.55
CA LEU A 203 9.15 -15.46 2.16
C LEU A 203 8.35 -16.40 1.27
N ARG A 204 8.55 -17.72 1.42
CA ARG A 204 7.75 -18.73 0.70
C ARG A 204 6.27 -18.69 1.04
N TYR A 205 5.95 -18.40 2.28
CA TYR A 205 4.57 -18.30 2.73
C TYR A 205 3.88 -17.03 2.18
N MET A 206 4.63 -15.93 2.08
CA MET A 206 4.12 -14.63 1.62
C MET A 206 3.94 -14.57 0.10
N MET A 207 4.62 -15.42 -0.69
CA MET A 207 4.56 -15.47 -2.16
C MET A 207 3.55 -16.48 -2.67
#